data_4d0e2aa1936219d88a1d90468b471881
#
_entry.id   4d0e2aa1936219d88a1d90468b471881
#
_cell.length_a   1.000
_cell.length_b   1.000
_cell.length_c   1.000
_cell.angle_alpha   90.00
_cell.angle_beta   90.00
_cell.angle_gamma   90.00
#
_symmetry.space_group_name_H-M   'P 1'
#
loop_
_entity.id
_entity.type
_entity.pdbx_description
1 polymer ?
#
loop_
_entity_poly.entity_id
_entity_poly.type
_entity_poly.pdbx_seq_one_letter_code
_entity_poly.pdbx_strand_id
1 'polypeptide(L)'
;MLRSLLLPAMACLMFSPPPEPVDLAVRNVRIVHGDGRVTPRATLTVRRGRIAAISPGEVRAGVRPGRDVDGAGCTLIPGLIDAHVHVTDWALPLLLRHGVTTVRDLHNAPGYILPLAREEAANRPRILAAGALLDGPGSFWKDARIISTVADARAAVRDQVAGGAAVIMVYTRLPLALIGAVVQEARARGTPVAAHLGRATAVGAARAGVSSIEHLSGIADAASDAPGRLLAAHDHFVGGWTMAEREWARLDPARLDEVARALRAGGVVLVPTLALHEAFSRLADPDLLRDPALAGVPARVLDREWDPKDIMSRAGWTPDTMRDFKAALPVLQRFVAGYVRMGGRVVAGTDTPQQFVVPGASLHRELQLYVAGGLTAAAAIKAATADAADLLGISDHVGTIDAGKEADLVLLEADPIADISATSRIRLVIRGGSIAYER
;
A
#
# COMPACT_ATOMS: atom_id res chain seq x y z
N MET A 1 70.84 -52.09 -0.75
CA MET A 1 69.49 -52.51 -0.22
C MET A 1 68.80 -51.24 0.26
N LEU A 2 68.05 -50.59 -0.60
CA LEU A 2 67.19 -49.43 -0.20
C LEU A 2 65.81 -49.95 0.18
N ARG A 3 65.38 -49.70 1.42
CA ARG A 3 64.02 -49.95 1.89
C ARG A 3 63.23 -48.69 1.66
N SER A 4 62.24 -48.74 0.71
CA SER A 4 61.24 -47.70 0.51
C SER A 4 60.23 -47.77 1.67
N LEU A 5 60.13 -46.69 2.41
CA LEU A 5 59.03 -46.43 3.39
C LEU A 5 57.83 -45.86 2.65
N LEU A 6 56.76 -46.63 2.50
CA LEU A 6 55.45 -46.20 2.11
C LEU A 6 54.75 -45.60 3.33
N LEU A 7 54.56 -44.27 3.32
CA LEU A 7 53.68 -43.59 4.27
C LEU A 7 52.20 -43.76 3.80
N PRO A 8 51.27 -44.15 4.69
CA PRO A 8 49.87 -44.22 4.33
C PRO A 8 49.32 -42.83 4.22
N ALA A 9 48.68 -42.51 3.07
CA ALA A 9 47.91 -41.32 2.89
C ALA A 9 46.67 -41.34 3.80
N MET A 10 46.68 -40.50 4.83
CA MET A 10 45.56 -40.31 5.75
C MET A 10 44.50 -39.49 4.98
N ALA A 11 43.44 -40.15 4.48
CA ALA A 11 42.28 -39.50 3.89
C ALA A 11 41.56 -38.67 4.97
N CYS A 12 41.74 -37.37 4.93
CA CYS A 12 41.01 -36.44 5.76
C CYS A 12 39.53 -36.44 5.29
N LEU A 13 38.66 -37.23 5.94
CA LEU A 13 37.24 -37.17 5.82
C LEU A 13 36.81 -35.78 6.30
N MET A 14 36.60 -34.85 5.38
CA MET A 14 35.95 -33.57 5.67
C MET A 14 34.51 -33.87 6.10
N PHE A 15 34.27 -33.95 7.39
CA PHE A 15 32.91 -33.91 7.95
C PHE A 15 32.33 -32.51 7.64
N SER A 16 31.44 -32.44 6.67
CA SER A 16 30.59 -31.26 6.53
C SER A 16 29.80 -31.11 7.83
N PRO A 17 29.79 -29.93 8.47
CA PRO A 17 28.97 -29.72 9.66
C PRO A 17 27.52 -30.05 9.34
N PRO A 18 26.77 -30.59 10.31
CA PRO A 18 25.34 -30.85 10.11
C PRO A 18 24.65 -29.57 9.67
N PRO A 19 23.67 -29.65 8.75
CA PRO A 19 22.94 -28.46 8.28
C PRO A 19 22.27 -27.79 9.47
N GLU A 20 22.46 -26.47 9.58
CA GLU A 20 21.79 -25.70 10.63
C GLU A 20 20.25 -25.82 10.50
N PRO A 21 19.53 -25.96 11.63
CA PRO A 21 18.07 -26.04 11.60
C PRO A 21 17.48 -24.77 11.01
N VAL A 22 16.41 -24.91 10.23
CA VAL A 22 15.57 -23.82 9.70
C VAL A 22 14.24 -23.82 10.40
N ASP A 23 13.65 -22.62 10.59
CA ASP A 23 12.40 -22.49 11.33
C ASP A 23 11.23 -22.97 10.48
N LEU A 24 11.24 -22.62 9.16
CA LEU A 24 10.19 -22.93 8.21
C LEU A 24 10.79 -23.27 6.84
N ALA A 25 10.17 -24.23 6.15
CA ALA A 25 10.42 -24.47 4.73
C ALA A 25 9.09 -24.46 3.97
N VAL A 26 9.06 -23.78 2.79
CA VAL A 26 7.98 -23.87 1.82
C VAL A 26 8.53 -24.53 0.56
N ARG A 27 8.05 -25.75 0.27
CA ARG A 27 8.58 -26.59 -0.82
C ARG A 27 7.64 -26.60 -2.03
N ASN A 28 8.21 -26.99 -3.18
CA ASN A 28 7.47 -27.20 -4.43
C ASN A 28 6.66 -25.98 -4.88
N VAL A 29 7.03 -24.77 -4.48
CA VAL A 29 6.24 -23.58 -4.70
C VAL A 29 6.74 -22.79 -5.92
N ARG A 30 5.80 -22.23 -6.70
CA ARG A 30 6.08 -21.14 -7.65
C ARG A 30 6.33 -19.86 -6.85
N ILE A 31 7.35 -19.08 -7.21
CA ILE A 31 7.65 -17.81 -6.55
C ILE A 31 7.50 -16.68 -7.55
N VAL A 32 6.68 -15.67 -7.22
CA VAL A 32 6.64 -14.35 -7.85
C VAL A 32 7.33 -13.38 -6.91
N HIS A 33 8.50 -12.87 -7.30
CA HIS A 33 9.42 -12.15 -6.39
C HIS A 33 8.97 -10.73 -6.02
N GLY A 34 7.87 -10.24 -6.58
CA GLY A 34 7.37 -8.87 -6.32
C GLY A 34 7.94 -7.80 -7.27
N ASP A 35 9.07 -8.03 -7.90
CA ASP A 35 9.74 -7.16 -8.85
C ASP A 35 9.54 -7.57 -10.34
N GLY A 36 8.72 -8.57 -10.57
CA GLY A 36 8.43 -9.14 -11.88
C GLY A 36 9.21 -10.42 -12.19
N ARG A 37 10.24 -10.78 -11.40
CA ARG A 37 10.93 -12.08 -11.54
C ARG A 37 10.02 -13.21 -11.08
N VAL A 38 10.11 -14.36 -11.76
CA VAL A 38 9.35 -15.57 -11.44
C VAL A 38 10.27 -16.78 -11.40
N THR A 39 10.18 -17.57 -10.33
CA THR A 39 10.84 -18.89 -10.22
C THR A 39 9.75 -19.97 -10.30
N PRO A 40 9.72 -20.80 -11.37
CA PRO A 40 8.60 -21.71 -11.62
C PRO A 40 8.38 -22.76 -10.52
N ARG A 41 9.48 -23.26 -9.91
CA ARG A 41 9.47 -24.24 -8.83
C ARG A 41 10.70 -24.06 -7.96
N ALA A 42 10.48 -23.87 -6.67
CA ALA A 42 11.56 -23.67 -5.70
C ALA A 42 11.19 -24.25 -4.34
N THR A 43 12.21 -24.31 -3.48
CA THR A 43 12.05 -24.40 -2.04
C THR A 43 12.63 -23.14 -1.41
N LEU A 44 11.84 -22.48 -0.58
CA LEU A 44 12.26 -21.36 0.24
C LEU A 44 12.40 -21.81 1.69
N THR A 45 13.51 -21.42 2.34
CA THR A 45 13.73 -21.70 3.77
C THR A 45 13.83 -20.39 4.55
N VAL A 46 13.30 -20.41 5.77
CA VAL A 46 13.31 -19.29 6.71
C VAL A 46 14.10 -19.66 7.95
N ARG A 47 14.93 -18.72 8.42
CA ARG A 47 15.68 -18.85 9.66
C ARG A 47 15.74 -17.51 10.38
N ARG A 48 15.41 -17.52 11.67
CA ARG A 48 15.40 -16.30 12.52
C ARG A 48 14.62 -15.15 11.87
N GLY A 49 13.44 -15.47 11.36
CA GLY A 49 12.55 -14.47 10.75
C GLY A 49 12.96 -13.97 9.36
N ARG A 50 14.06 -14.47 8.78
CA ARG A 50 14.58 -14.06 7.47
C ARG A 50 14.58 -15.18 6.46
N ILE A 51 14.50 -14.85 5.19
CA ILE A 51 14.67 -15.78 4.07
C ILE A 51 16.13 -16.22 4.06
N ALA A 52 16.36 -17.50 4.41
CA ALA A 52 17.70 -18.04 4.50
C ALA A 52 18.25 -18.48 3.13
N ALA A 53 17.39 -19.12 2.32
CA ALA A 53 17.76 -19.56 0.98
C ALA A 53 16.52 -19.75 0.09
N ILE A 54 16.73 -19.62 -1.22
CA ILE A 54 15.79 -19.96 -2.28
C ILE A 54 16.53 -20.93 -3.21
N SER A 55 16.10 -22.18 -3.24
CA SER A 55 16.74 -23.24 -4.04
C SER A 55 15.79 -23.66 -5.15
N PRO A 56 16.18 -23.58 -6.45
CA PRO A 56 15.39 -24.14 -7.54
C PRO A 56 15.20 -25.66 -7.36
N GLY A 57 13.97 -26.14 -7.59
CA GLY A 57 13.63 -27.57 -7.44
C GLY A 57 13.42 -28.02 -6.00
N GLU A 58 13.68 -29.29 -5.72
CA GLU A 58 13.54 -29.90 -4.40
C GLU A 58 14.77 -29.64 -3.53
N VAL A 59 14.55 -29.55 -2.21
CA VAL A 59 15.64 -29.36 -1.23
C VAL A 59 16.57 -30.56 -1.24
N ARG A 60 17.89 -30.31 -1.15
CA ARG A 60 18.89 -31.35 -0.83
C ARG A 60 18.50 -32.00 0.50
N ALA A 61 18.60 -33.34 0.53
CA ALA A 61 18.44 -34.13 1.75
C ALA A 61 19.28 -33.54 2.89
N GLY A 62 18.67 -33.34 4.07
CA GLY A 62 19.38 -32.87 5.26
C GLY A 62 18.81 -31.63 5.95
N VAL A 63 17.94 -30.82 5.28
CA VAL A 63 17.26 -29.69 5.96
C VAL A 63 16.13 -30.25 6.84
N ARG A 64 16.17 -29.95 8.14
CA ARG A 64 15.10 -30.30 9.10
C ARG A 64 14.41 -28.99 9.53
N PRO A 65 13.28 -28.62 8.90
CA PRO A 65 12.54 -27.46 9.32
C PRO A 65 11.73 -27.74 10.59
N GLY A 66 11.53 -26.73 11.42
CA GLY A 66 10.57 -26.76 12.51
C GLY A 66 9.14 -26.89 12.00
N ARG A 67 8.83 -26.18 10.90
CA ARG A 67 7.58 -26.29 10.13
C ARG A 67 7.90 -26.55 8.66
N ASP A 68 7.19 -27.49 8.06
CA ASP A 68 7.32 -27.86 6.65
C ASP A 68 5.98 -27.68 5.93
N VAL A 69 5.97 -26.89 4.86
CA VAL A 69 4.76 -26.56 4.08
C VAL A 69 4.99 -27.03 2.65
N ASP A 70 4.16 -27.94 2.17
CA ASP A 70 4.10 -28.27 0.74
C ASP A 70 3.31 -27.22 -0.01
N GLY A 71 3.98 -26.49 -0.88
CA GLY A 71 3.44 -25.44 -1.74
C GLY A 71 3.07 -25.93 -3.14
N ALA A 72 2.95 -27.25 -3.37
CA ALA A 72 2.57 -27.79 -4.69
C ALA A 72 1.25 -27.19 -5.19
N GLY A 73 1.25 -26.67 -6.42
CA GLY A 73 0.10 -25.98 -7.01
C GLY A 73 -0.13 -24.56 -6.49
N CYS A 74 0.64 -24.10 -5.51
CA CYS A 74 0.54 -22.75 -4.92
C CYS A 74 1.56 -21.79 -5.51
N THR A 75 1.31 -20.48 -5.31
CA THR A 75 2.24 -19.41 -5.63
C THR A 75 2.58 -18.61 -4.38
N LEU A 76 3.88 -18.40 -4.15
CA LEU A 76 4.39 -17.58 -3.07
C LEU A 76 4.69 -16.18 -3.60
N ILE A 77 4.18 -15.16 -2.92
CA ILE A 77 4.46 -13.75 -3.19
C ILE A 77 4.99 -13.06 -1.94
N PRO A 78 5.65 -11.89 -2.03
CA PRO A 78 5.94 -11.08 -0.85
C PRO A 78 4.66 -10.73 -0.11
N GLY A 79 4.77 -10.47 1.18
CA GLY A 79 3.69 -9.85 1.94
C GLY A 79 3.24 -8.55 1.28
N LEU A 80 1.92 -8.39 1.18
CA LEU A 80 1.33 -7.20 0.56
C LEU A 80 1.51 -5.98 1.46
N ILE A 81 1.64 -4.82 0.82
CA ILE A 81 1.78 -3.52 1.47
C ILE A 81 0.60 -2.65 1.06
N ASP A 82 -0.16 -2.16 2.04
CA ASP A 82 -1.19 -1.14 1.84
C ASP A 82 -0.62 0.23 2.23
N ALA A 83 -0.36 1.06 1.23
CA ALA A 83 0.35 2.32 1.42
C ALA A 83 -0.55 3.49 1.85
N HIS A 84 -1.83 3.26 2.08
CA HIS A 84 -2.75 4.25 2.63
C HIS A 84 -3.83 3.61 3.48
N VAL A 85 -3.69 3.71 4.79
CA VAL A 85 -4.68 3.22 5.75
C VAL A 85 -4.87 4.20 6.91
N HIS A 86 -5.94 4.00 7.69
CA HIS A 86 -6.19 4.59 8.99
C HIS A 86 -6.35 3.45 10.00
N VAL A 87 -5.29 3.15 10.74
CA VAL A 87 -5.23 1.98 11.62
C VAL A 87 -6.29 2.06 12.72
N THR A 88 -7.03 0.97 12.89
CA THR A 88 -7.91 0.71 14.03
C THR A 88 -7.68 -0.70 14.53
N ASP A 89 -7.92 -0.96 15.83
CA ASP A 89 -7.63 -2.26 16.44
C ASP A 89 -8.36 -3.41 15.74
N TRP A 90 -9.61 -3.20 15.30
CA TRP A 90 -10.39 -4.22 14.63
C TRP A 90 -9.93 -4.52 13.19
N ALA A 91 -9.23 -3.56 12.56
CA ALA A 91 -8.75 -3.71 11.19
C ALA A 91 -7.46 -4.55 11.11
N LEU A 92 -6.61 -4.49 12.14
CA LEU A 92 -5.29 -5.14 12.13
C LEU A 92 -5.34 -6.65 11.85
N PRO A 93 -6.22 -7.44 12.51
CA PRO A 93 -6.32 -8.88 12.21
C PRO A 93 -6.83 -9.17 10.79
N LEU A 94 -7.73 -8.33 10.26
CA LEU A 94 -8.25 -8.47 8.90
C LEU A 94 -7.17 -8.21 7.86
N LEU A 95 -6.37 -7.16 8.06
CA LEU A 95 -5.23 -6.86 7.18
C LEU A 95 -4.31 -8.08 7.05
N LEU A 96 -3.86 -8.67 8.17
CA LEU A 96 -3.03 -9.89 8.13
C LEU A 96 -3.72 -11.05 7.45
N ARG A 97 -4.98 -11.32 7.80
CA ARG A 97 -5.76 -12.41 7.19
C ARG A 97 -5.83 -12.30 5.66
N HIS A 98 -5.79 -11.07 5.15
CA HIS A 98 -5.76 -10.78 3.71
C HIS A 98 -4.34 -10.58 3.16
N GLY A 99 -3.29 -11.05 3.86
CA GLY A 99 -1.91 -11.03 3.37
C GLY A 99 -1.21 -9.68 3.41
N VAL A 100 -1.83 -8.66 4.03
CA VAL A 100 -1.21 -7.34 4.21
C VAL A 100 -0.29 -7.40 5.43
N THR A 101 1.01 -7.41 5.20
CA THR A 101 2.03 -7.53 6.26
C THR A 101 2.66 -6.20 6.66
N THR A 102 2.42 -5.14 5.86
CA THR A 102 2.90 -3.78 6.13
C THR A 102 1.83 -2.77 5.72
N VAL A 103 1.66 -1.72 6.52
CA VAL A 103 0.74 -0.62 6.24
C VAL A 103 1.41 0.73 6.45
N ARG A 104 0.97 1.75 5.70
CA ARG A 104 1.29 3.15 5.96
C ARG A 104 0.04 3.87 6.45
N ASP A 105 0.05 4.22 7.75
CA ASP A 105 -1.01 5.03 8.38
C ASP A 105 -0.76 6.51 8.11
N LEU A 106 -1.69 7.18 7.46
CA LEU A 106 -1.53 8.57 7.03
C LEU A 106 -2.30 9.59 7.89
N HIS A 107 -3.10 9.12 8.84
CA HIS A 107 -3.71 9.99 9.85
C HIS A 107 -4.24 9.19 11.03
N ASN A 108 -3.71 9.51 12.20
CA ASN A 108 -4.21 9.03 13.48
C ASN A 108 -3.68 9.92 14.62
N ALA A 109 -4.30 9.81 15.80
CA ALA A 109 -3.81 10.47 17.00
C ALA A 109 -2.35 10.04 17.29
N PRO A 110 -1.37 10.96 17.39
CA PRO A 110 0.03 10.60 17.57
C PRO A 110 0.29 9.75 18.81
N GLY A 111 -0.46 10.01 19.90
CA GLY A 111 -0.35 9.23 21.15
C GLY A 111 -0.82 7.78 21.04
N TYR A 112 -1.62 7.44 20.03
CA TYR A 112 -2.05 6.09 19.72
C TYR A 112 -1.12 5.42 18.72
N ILE A 113 -0.95 6.03 17.55
CA ILE A 113 -0.34 5.34 16.42
C ILE A 113 1.19 5.26 16.50
N LEU A 114 1.88 6.30 17.00
CA LEU A 114 3.35 6.31 17.04
C LEU A 114 3.93 5.29 18.04
N PRO A 115 3.38 5.09 19.26
CA PRO A 115 3.76 3.97 20.10
C PRO A 115 3.51 2.62 19.44
N LEU A 116 2.33 2.42 18.84
CA LEU A 116 1.95 1.20 18.16
C LEU A 116 2.89 0.87 16.98
N ALA A 117 3.33 1.87 16.23
CA ALA A 117 4.25 1.70 15.11
C ALA A 117 5.67 1.27 15.54
N ARG A 118 6.08 1.58 16.79
CA ARG A 118 7.41 1.18 17.31
C ARG A 118 7.48 -0.26 17.77
N GLU A 119 6.34 -0.88 18.04
CA GLU A 119 6.29 -2.24 18.54
C GLU A 119 6.29 -3.23 17.38
N GLU A 120 7.27 -4.12 17.32
CA GLU A 120 7.28 -5.26 16.41
C GLU A 120 6.41 -6.39 16.98
N ALA A 121 5.48 -6.91 16.15
CA ALA A 121 4.60 -8.01 16.52
C ALA A 121 4.24 -8.84 15.30
N ALA A 122 4.31 -10.17 15.42
CA ALA A 122 4.00 -11.09 14.32
C ALA A 122 2.48 -11.23 14.07
N ASN A 123 1.66 -10.84 15.03
CA ASN A 123 0.18 -10.94 14.97
C ASN A 123 -0.49 -9.68 14.40
N ARG A 124 0.26 -8.74 13.88
CA ARG A 124 -0.25 -7.56 13.17
C ARG A 124 0.72 -7.10 12.07
N PRO A 125 0.26 -6.33 11.07
CA PRO A 125 1.15 -5.72 10.08
C PRO A 125 2.19 -4.79 10.74
N ARG A 126 3.35 -4.61 10.08
CA ARG A 126 4.25 -3.49 10.35
C ARG A 126 3.52 -2.20 10.04
N ILE A 127 3.68 -1.20 10.90
CA ILE A 127 3.03 0.11 10.74
C ILE A 127 4.09 1.16 10.52
N LEU A 128 3.99 1.91 9.42
CA LEU A 128 4.71 3.17 9.22
C LEU A 128 3.67 4.28 9.34
N ALA A 129 3.86 5.21 10.29
CA ALA A 129 2.82 6.17 10.64
C ALA A 129 3.24 7.61 10.41
N ALA A 130 2.27 8.43 9.97
CA ALA A 130 2.42 9.89 9.91
C ALA A 130 2.15 10.56 11.26
N GLY A 131 1.26 10.00 12.06
CA GLY A 131 0.66 10.71 13.20
C GLY A 131 -0.45 11.65 12.74
N ALA A 132 -0.56 12.86 13.30
CA ALA A 132 -1.55 13.84 12.90
C ALA A 132 -1.27 14.37 11.48
N LEU A 133 -2.31 14.49 10.65
CA LEU A 133 -2.18 15.22 9.39
C LEU A 133 -1.97 16.73 9.63
N LEU A 134 -1.28 17.38 8.70
CA LEU A 134 -1.06 18.83 8.71
C LEU A 134 -2.09 19.50 7.81
N ASP A 135 -2.92 20.39 8.35
CA ASP A 135 -3.96 21.05 7.57
C ASP A 135 -4.07 22.55 7.91
N GLY A 136 -4.79 23.28 7.09
CA GLY A 136 -5.05 24.72 7.29
C GLY A 136 -6.21 24.98 8.27
N PRO A 137 -6.42 26.26 8.66
CA PRO A 137 -7.54 26.66 9.49
C PRO A 137 -8.89 26.21 8.91
N GLY A 138 -9.78 25.71 9.79
CA GLY A 138 -11.07 25.15 9.41
C GLY A 138 -10.98 23.72 8.85
N SER A 139 -9.94 22.96 9.24
CA SER A 139 -9.81 21.54 8.91
C SER A 139 -11.09 20.76 9.19
N PHE A 140 -11.38 19.78 8.36
CA PHE A 140 -12.46 18.83 8.57
C PHE A 140 -12.18 17.94 9.80
N TRP A 141 -10.91 17.56 10.02
CA TRP A 141 -10.47 16.71 11.13
C TRP A 141 -10.10 17.55 12.35
N LYS A 142 -10.76 17.27 13.49
CA LYS A 142 -10.57 18.04 14.73
C LYS A 142 -9.21 17.82 15.38
N ASP A 143 -8.58 16.69 15.13
CA ASP A 143 -7.26 16.27 15.62
C ASP A 143 -6.13 16.59 14.64
N ALA A 144 -6.42 17.28 13.54
CA ALA A 144 -5.41 17.80 12.62
C ALA A 144 -4.48 18.80 13.32
N ARG A 145 -3.20 18.78 12.98
CA ARG A 145 -2.26 19.85 13.35
C ARG A 145 -2.46 21.04 12.43
N ILE A 146 -2.98 22.13 12.96
CA ILE A 146 -3.27 23.32 12.17
C ILE A 146 -2.01 24.12 11.88
N ILE A 147 -1.83 24.45 10.60
CA ILE A 147 -0.70 25.20 10.05
C ILE A 147 -1.24 26.50 9.44
N SER A 148 -0.78 27.63 9.95
CA SER A 148 -1.18 28.97 9.45
C SER A 148 0.00 29.75 8.88
N THR A 149 1.21 29.42 9.31
CA THR A 149 2.44 30.12 8.92
C THR A 149 3.54 29.13 8.51
N VAL A 150 4.58 29.65 7.85
CA VAL A 150 5.80 28.87 7.52
C VAL A 150 6.49 28.39 8.81
N ALA A 151 6.45 29.19 9.89
CA ALA A 151 7.01 28.80 11.18
C ALA A 151 6.26 27.60 11.77
N ASP A 152 4.91 27.60 11.72
CA ASP A 152 4.08 26.47 12.16
C ASP A 152 4.40 25.20 11.35
N ALA A 153 4.50 25.33 10.01
CA ALA A 153 4.80 24.22 9.11
C ALA A 153 6.13 23.54 9.51
N ARG A 154 7.18 24.34 9.70
CA ARG A 154 8.49 23.82 10.10
C ARG A 154 8.48 23.22 11.51
N ALA A 155 7.81 23.85 12.47
CA ALA A 155 7.69 23.31 13.82
C ALA A 155 6.95 21.97 13.81
N ALA A 156 5.80 21.88 13.10
CA ALA A 156 5.02 20.66 13.03
C ALA A 156 5.81 19.48 12.44
N VAL A 157 6.57 19.71 11.37
CA VAL A 157 7.44 18.66 10.79
C VAL A 157 8.50 18.21 11.80
N ARG A 158 9.18 19.15 12.47
CA ARG A 158 10.18 18.80 13.48
C ARG A 158 9.61 17.95 14.61
N ASP A 159 8.46 18.37 15.15
CA ASP A 159 7.80 17.69 16.25
C ASP A 159 7.37 16.26 15.85
N GLN A 160 6.77 16.10 14.66
CA GLN A 160 6.33 14.79 14.20
C GLN A 160 7.51 13.85 13.93
N VAL A 161 8.56 14.31 13.25
CA VAL A 161 9.76 13.49 13.00
C VAL A 161 10.45 13.12 14.32
N ALA A 162 10.58 14.06 15.25
CA ALA A 162 11.11 13.76 16.59
C ALA A 162 10.21 12.77 17.35
N GLY A 163 8.90 12.80 17.12
CA GLY A 163 7.94 11.83 17.65
C GLY A 163 8.01 10.44 16.99
N GLY A 164 8.79 10.29 15.92
CA GLY A 164 8.98 9.01 15.22
C GLY A 164 8.05 8.82 14.02
N ALA A 165 7.47 9.89 13.47
CA ALA A 165 6.71 9.80 12.22
C ALA A 165 7.62 9.38 11.06
N ALA A 166 7.20 8.38 10.30
CA ALA A 166 7.91 7.86 9.12
C ALA A 166 7.60 8.65 7.84
N VAL A 167 6.52 9.42 7.85
CA VAL A 167 6.03 10.23 6.73
C VAL A 167 5.30 11.45 7.29
N ILE A 168 5.26 12.54 6.55
CA ILE A 168 4.42 13.70 6.86
C ILE A 168 3.21 13.70 5.93
N MET A 169 2.01 13.86 6.47
CA MET A 169 0.78 13.96 5.69
C MET A 169 0.29 15.41 5.64
N VAL A 170 0.23 16.00 4.43
CA VAL A 170 -0.42 17.31 4.21
C VAL A 170 -1.84 17.11 3.68
N TYR A 171 -2.76 18.01 4.09
CA TYR A 171 -4.18 17.83 3.82
C TYR A 171 -4.79 19.02 3.08
N THR A 172 -6.09 18.94 2.81
CA THR A 172 -6.82 19.63 1.76
C THR A 172 -6.83 21.16 1.85
N ARG A 173 -6.71 21.73 3.05
CA ARG A 173 -6.80 23.19 3.24
C ARG A 173 -5.45 23.90 3.21
N LEU A 174 -4.35 23.17 3.08
CA LEU A 174 -3.03 23.82 2.99
C LEU A 174 -2.83 24.46 1.61
N PRO A 175 -2.51 25.76 1.56
CA PRO A 175 -2.10 26.41 0.34
C PRO A 175 -0.71 25.94 -0.10
N LEU A 176 -0.43 26.01 -1.40
CA LEU A 176 0.82 25.53 -2.00
C LEU A 176 2.09 26.07 -1.34
N ALA A 177 2.08 27.33 -0.89
CA ALA A 177 3.22 27.94 -0.22
C ALA A 177 3.57 27.22 1.11
N LEU A 178 2.55 26.81 1.89
CA LEU A 178 2.78 26.08 3.14
C LEU A 178 3.15 24.61 2.87
N ILE A 179 2.60 23.98 1.82
CA ILE A 179 3.05 22.65 1.36
C ILE A 179 4.54 22.72 1.02
N GLY A 180 5.00 23.75 0.31
CA GLY A 180 6.43 23.95 0.00
C GLY A 180 7.31 24.07 1.25
N ALA A 181 6.83 24.78 2.28
CA ALA A 181 7.55 24.91 3.56
C ALA A 181 7.64 23.56 4.32
N VAL A 182 6.54 22.78 4.32
CA VAL A 182 6.52 21.41 4.87
C VAL A 182 7.53 20.53 4.15
N VAL A 183 7.49 20.50 2.81
CA VAL A 183 8.39 19.67 1.98
C VAL A 183 9.85 20.03 2.21
N GLN A 184 10.18 21.33 2.27
CA GLN A 184 11.55 21.79 2.51
C GLN A 184 12.08 21.28 3.86
N GLU A 185 11.27 21.41 4.92
CA GLU A 185 11.64 20.99 6.28
C GLU A 185 11.73 19.47 6.41
N ALA A 186 10.79 18.74 5.80
CA ALA A 186 10.76 17.28 5.79
C ALA A 186 11.96 16.69 5.03
N ARG A 187 12.30 17.27 3.86
CA ARG A 187 13.47 16.87 3.06
C ARG A 187 14.77 17.03 3.85
N ALA A 188 14.94 18.09 4.62
CA ALA A 188 16.11 18.30 5.45
C ALA A 188 16.28 17.19 6.53
N ARG A 189 15.23 16.39 6.78
CA ARG A 189 15.20 15.27 7.72
C ARG A 189 15.11 13.90 7.05
N GLY A 190 15.16 13.84 5.72
CA GLY A 190 15.01 12.60 4.99
C GLY A 190 13.61 11.99 5.08
N THR A 191 12.58 12.78 5.44
CA THR A 191 11.22 12.29 5.66
C THR A 191 10.36 12.60 4.43
N PRO A 192 9.67 11.59 3.83
CA PRO A 192 8.79 11.82 2.69
C PRO A 192 7.52 12.59 3.09
N VAL A 193 6.89 13.25 2.11
CA VAL A 193 5.62 13.96 2.28
C VAL A 193 4.57 13.34 1.37
N ALA A 194 3.50 12.83 1.97
CA ALA A 194 2.28 12.39 1.32
C ALA A 194 1.27 13.55 1.26
N ALA A 195 0.47 13.65 0.21
CA ALA A 195 -0.43 14.77 0.00
C ALA A 195 -1.84 14.34 -0.43
N HIS A 196 -2.84 14.64 0.41
CA HIS A 196 -4.24 14.71 0.00
C HIS A 196 -4.56 16.17 -0.30
N LEU A 197 -4.59 16.50 -1.58
CA LEU A 197 -4.70 17.89 -2.04
C LEU A 197 -6.15 18.37 -2.11
N GLY A 198 -6.35 19.67 -1.90
CA GLY A 198 -7.60 20.37 -2.09
C GLY A 198 -7.35 21.76 -2.63
N ARG A 199 -6.80 22.68 -1.81
CA ARG A 199 -6.48 24.06 -2.23
C ARG A 199 -5.20 24.20 -3.06
N ALA A 200 -4.60 23.09 -3.46
CA ALA A 200 -3.43 23.05 -4.33
C ALA A 200 -3.63 22.01 -5.45
N THR A 201 -3.17 22.36 -6.66
CA THR A 201 -3.19 21.40 -7.77
C THR A 201 -2.09 20.36 -7.63
N ALA A 202 -2.31 19.17 -8.20
CA ALA A 202 -1.31 18.10 -8.24
C ALA A 202 0.00 18.54 -8.90
N VAL A 203 -0.07 19.31 -9.98
CA VAL A 203 1.11 19.86 -10.66
C VAL A 203 1.88 20.84 -9.78
N GLY A 204 1.16 21.69 -9.03
CA GLY A 204 1.78 22.59 -8.05
C GLY A 204 2.50 21.83 -6.94
N ALA A 205 1.85 20.84 -6.36
CA ALA A 205 2.42 19.99 -5.32
C ALA A 205 3.63 19.17 -5.81
N ALA A 206 3.59 18.64 -7.04
CA ALA A 206 4.72 17.97 -7.67
C ALA A 206 5.94 18.88 -7.78
N ARG A 207 5.74 20.14 -8.23
CA ARG A 207 6.81 21.14 -8.28
C ARG A 207 7.35 21.52 -6.90
N ALA A 208 6.51 21.49 -5.87
CA ALA A 208 6.93 21.69 -4.49
C ALA A 208 7.74 20.50 -3.95
N GLY A 209 7.64 19.32 -4.58
CA GLY A 209 8.43 18.14 -4.28
C GLY A 209 7.79 17.18 -3.28
N VAL A 210 6.45 17.06 -3.26
CA VAL A 210 5.76 15.99 -2.52
C VAL A 210 6.17 14.63 -3.05
N SER A 211 6.25 13.62 -2.18
CA SER A 211 6.69 12.27 -2.53
C SER A 211 5.57 11.45 -3.14
N SER A 212 4.35 11.57 -2.58
CA SER A 212 3.16 10.88 -3.10
C SER A 212 1.93 11.78 -3.09
N ILE A 213 1.01 11.48 -4.02
CA ILE A 213 -0.32 12.06 -4.07
C ILE A 213 -1.34 10.95 -3.87
N GLU A 214 -2.18 11.16 -2.87
CA GLU A 214 -3.21 10.24 -2.43
C GLU A 214 -4.53 10.53 -3.18
N HIS A 215 -5.34 9.49 -3.46
CA HIS A 215 -6.69 9.57 -4.05
C HIS A 215 -6.76 10.29 -5.41
N LEU A 216 -5.65 10.37 -6.14
CA LEU A 216 -5.55 11.19 -7.37
C LEU A 216 -5.98 12.66 -7.15
N SER A 217 -5.91 13.15 -5.91
CA SER A 217 -6.35 14.49 -5.51
C SER A 217 -5.56 15.59 -6.21
N GLY A 218 -6.23 16.71 -6.53
CA GLY A 218 -5.62 17.84 -7.23
C GLY A 218 -5.32 17.60 -8.71
N ILE A 219 -5.57 16.39 -9.26
CA ILE A 219 -5.36 16.07 -10.68
C ILE A 219 -6.52 16.63 -11.51
N ALA A 220 -7.78 16.39 -11.11
CA ALA A 220 -8.92 16.97 -11.76
C ALA A 220 -8.85 18.52 -11.76
N ASP A 221 -8.43 19.10 -10.62
CA ASP A 221 -8.21 20.54 -10.49
C ASP A 221 -7.16 21.07 -11.48
N ALA A 222 -6.10 20.30 -11.73
CA ALA A 222 -5.04 20.70 -12.68
C ALA A 222 -5.45 20.53 -14.15
N ALA A 223 -6.32 19.55 -14.45
CA ALA A 223 -6.75 19.23 -15.82
C ALA A 223 -8.04 19.97 -16.25
N SER A 224 -8.80 20.53 -15.31
CA SER A 224 -10.07 21.21 -15.60
C SER A 224 -9.90 22.54 -16.37
N ASP A 225 -10.95 22.91 -17.12
CA ASP A 225 -11.07 24.23 -17.75
C ASP A 225 -11.34 25.34 -16.74
N ALA A 226 -11.84 25.00 -15.56
CA ALA A 226 -12.21 25.92 -14.50
C ALA A 226 -11.53 25.58 -13.15
N PRO A 227 -10.19 25.53 -13.09
CA PRO A 227 -9.46 25.09 -11.90
C PRO A 227 -9.80 25.94 -10.66
N GLY A 228 -10.01 27.22 -10.80
CA GLY A 228 -10.37 28.11 -9.69
C GLY A 228 -11.69 27.73 -9.02
N ARG A 229 -12.67 27.22 -9.78
CA ARG A 229 -13.95 26.76 -9.23
C ARG A 229 -13.78 25.49 -8.38
N LEU A 230 -12.97 24.54 -8.86
CA LEU A 230 -12.68 23.31 -8.14
C LEU A 230 -11.88 23.60 -6.86
N LEU A 231 -10.81 24.37 -6.96
CA LEU A 231 -10.00 24.75 -5.80
C LEU A 231 -10.82 25.48 -4.72
N ALA A 232 -11.74 26.38 -5.11
CA ALA A 232 -12.64 27.06 -4.17
C ALA A 232 -13.64 26.09 -3.51
N ALA A 233 -14.08 25.05 -4.20
CA ALA A 233 -15.01 24.06 -3.65
C ALA A 233 -14.41 23.30 -2.46
N HIS A 234 -13.07 23.17 -2.39
CA HIS A 234 -12.37 22.55 -1.27
C HIS A 234 -12.38 23.39 0.03
N ASP A 235 -13.07 24.52 0.05
CA ASP A 235 -13.46 25.19 1.30
C ASP A 235 -14.43 24.35 2.13
N HIS A 236 -15.10 23.38 1.49
CA HIS A 236 -15.88 22.33 2.11
C HIS A 236 -15.35 20.97 1.66
N PHE A 237 -14.82 20.17 2.59
CA PHE A 237 -14.16 18.89 2.28
C PHE A 237 -15.01 18.00 1.36
N VAL A 238 -16.24 17.66 1.78
CA VAL A 238 -17.14 16.80 0.98
C VAL A 238 -17.54 17.46 -0.34
N GLY A 239 -17.76 18.79 -0.35
CA GLY A 239 -18.10 19.54 -1.55
C GLY A 239 -16.97 19.52 -2.58
N GLY A 240 -15.73 19.75 -2.14
CA GLY A 240 -14.54 19.70 -2.99
C GLY A 240 -14.31 18.31 -3.57
N TRP A 241 -14.36 17.27 -2.73
CA TRP A 241 -14.29 15.89 -3.19
C TRP A 241 -15.36 15.58 -4.25
N THR A 242 -16.63 15.90 -3.94
CA THR A 242 -17.75 15.62 -4.85
C THR A 242 -17.58 16.29 -6.21
N MET A 243 -17.13 17.57 -6.21
CA MET A 243 -16.92 18.30 -7.47
C MET A 243 -15.77 17.72 -8.28
N ALA A 244 -14.64 17.42 -7.63
CA ALA A 244 -13.49 16.83 -8.29
C ALA A 244 -13.83 15.45 -8.88
N GLU A 245 -14.54 14.61 -8.12
CA GLU A 245 -14.95 13.27 -8.55
C GLU A 245 -15.87 13.33 -9.78
N ARG A 246 -16.86 14.24 -9.78
CA ARG A 246 -17.78 14.44 -10.92
C ARG A 246 -17.10 15.02 -12.15
N GLU A 247 -16.01 15.76 -11.98
CA GLU A 247 -15.26 16.37 -13.09
C GLU A 247 -14.53 15.33 -13.93
N TRP A 248 -14.02 14.24 -13.32
CA TRP A 248 -13.22 13.22 -13.99
C TRP A 248 -13.83 12.69 -15.29
N ALA A 249 -15.14 12.46 -15.32
CA ALA A 249 -15.85 11.95 -16.52
C ALA A 249 -15.87 12.96 -17.69
N ARG A 250 -15.55 14.24 -17.44
CA ARG A 250 -15.64 15.34 -18.40
C ARG A 250 -14.28 15.89 -18.82
N LEU A 251 -13.20 15.43 -18.16
CA LEU A 251 -11.85 15.92 -18.44
C LEU A 251 -11.38 15.54 -19.85
N ASP A 252 -10.71 16.48 -20.49
CA ASP A 252 -10.04 16.24 -21.76
C ASP A 252 -8.85 15.27 -21.54
N PRO A 253 -8.80 14.13 -22.27
CA PRO A 253 -7.69 13.19 -22.19
C PRO A 253 -6.31 13.84 -22.45
N ALA A 254 -6.21 14.80 -23.36
CA ALA A 254 -4.95 15.48 -23.66
C ALA A 254 -4.43 16.28 -22.45
N ARG A 255 -5.33 16.94 -21.70
CA ARG A 255 -4.96 17.64 -20.47
C ARG A 255 -4.56 16.69 -19.36
N LEU A 256 -5.26 15.55 -19.23
CA LEU A 256 -4.85 14.49 -18.28
C LEU A 256 -3.44 13.99 -18.61
N ASP A 257 -3.10 13.81 -19.90
CA ASP A 257 -1.77 13.41 -20.32
C ASP A 257 -0.70 14.49 -20.01
N GLU A 258 -1.04 15.78 -20.12
CA GLU A 258 -0.16 16.88 -19.72
C GLU A 258 0.12 16.86 -18.21
N VAL A 259 -0.92 16.69 -17.42
CA VAL A 259 -0.80 16.53 -15.95
C VAL A 259 0.06 15.31 -15.62
N ALA A 260 -0.20 14.16 -16.24
CA ALA A 260 0.59 12.93 -16.02
C ALA A 260 2.09 13.15 -16.33
N ARG A 261 2.42 13.82 -17.44
CA ARG A 261 3.81 14.18 -17.78
C ARG A 261 4.45 15.08 -16.73
N ALA A 262 3.71 16.08 -16.23
CA ALA A 262 4.20 16.99 -15.20
C ALA A 262 4.44 16.27 -13.86
N LEU A 263 3.55 15.39 -13.45
CA LEU A 263 3.71 14.56 -12.22
C LEU A 263 4.91 13.62 -12.34
N ARG A 264 5.07 12.95 -13.50
CA ARG A 264 6.22 12.09 -13.76
C ARG A 264 7.53 12.88 -13.70
N ALA A 265 7.58 14.06 -14.32
CA ALA A 265 8.76 14.92 -14.28
C ALA A 265 9.10 15.37 -12.85
N GLY A 266 8.10 15.55 -11.98
CA GLY A 266 8.26 15.83 -10.55
C GLY A 266 8.64 14.62 -9.71
N GLY A 267 8.69 13.39 -10.28
CA GLY A 267 9.02 12.16 -9.56
C GLY A 267 7.93 11.70 -8.58
N VAL A 268 6.70 12.18 -8.73
CA VAL A 268 5.60 11.85 -7.82
C VAL A 268 5.20 10.38 -7.93
N VAL A 269 4.92 9.75 -6.81
CA VAL A 269 4.26 8.44 -6.75
C VAL A 269 2.76 8.65 -6.54
N LEU A 270 1.92 7.96 -7.31
CA LEU A 270 0.48 7.99 -7.09
C LEU A 270 0.05 6.83 -6.19
N VAL A 271 -0.81 7.12 -5.22
CA VAL A 271 -1.53 6.14 -4.41
C VAL A 271 -3.03 6.35 -4.67
N PRO A 272 -3.58 5.70 -5.71
CA PRO A 272 -4.86 6.08 -6.31
C PRO A 272 -6.07 5.80 -5.42
N THR A 273 -6.02 4.75 -4.61
CA THR A 273 -7.17 4.27 -3.80
C THR A 273 -8.45 4.07 -4.63
N LEU A 274 -8.34 3.43 -5.80
CA LEU A 274 -9.49 3.21 -6.70
C LEU A 274 -10.62 2.43 -6.02
N ALA A 275 -10.27 1.58 -5.03
CA ALA A 275 -11.25 0.85 -4.22
C ALA A 275 -12.16 1.79 -3.41
N LEU A 276 -11.64 2.93 -2.93
CA LEU A 276 -12.43 3.98 -2.29
C LEU A 276 -13.38 4.65 -3.28
N HIS A 277 -12.89 5.06 -4.45
CA HIS A 277 -13.70 5.66 -5.52
C HIS A 277 -14.83 4.71 -5.95
N GLU A 278 -14.52 3.42 -6.12
CA GLU A 278 -15.52 2.41 -6.42
C GLU A 278 -16.54 2.25 -5.29
N ALA A 279 -16.10 2.14 -4.02
CA ALA A 279 -16.98 1.98 -2.87
C ALA A 279 -18.00 3.12 -2.79
N PHE A 280 -17.55 4.36 -2.92
CA PHE A 280 -18.46 5.52 -2.91
C PHE A 280 -19.40 5.54 -4.12
N SER A 281 -18.95 5.14 -5.30
CA SER A 281 -19.81 5.07 -6.49
C SER A 281 -20.94 4.05 -6.36
N ARG A 282 -20.81 3.06 -5.46
CA ARG A 282 -21.73 1.95 -5.24
C ARG A 282 -22.73 2.17 -4.10
N LEU A 283 -22.69 3.30 -3.38
CA LEU A 283 -23.55 3.52 -2.20
C LEU A 283 -25.05 3.41 -2.47
N ALA A 284 -25.51 3.59 -3.71
CA ALA A 284 -26.89 3.37 -4.09
C ALA A 284 -27.17 1.96 -4.63
N ASP A 285 -26.19 1.06 -4.68
CA ASP A 285 -26.36 -0.29 -5.23
C ASP A 285 -27.07 -1.21 -4.22
N PRO A 286 -28.11 -1.94 -4.63
CA PRO A 286 -28.89 -2.77 -3.73
C PRO A 286 -28.09 -3.98 -3.18
N ASP A 287 -26.99 -4.34 -3.84
CA ASP A 287 -26.15 -5.49 -3.47
C ASP A 287 -24.95 -5.11 -2.61
N LEU A 288 -24.73 -3.82 -2.34
CA LEU A 288 -23.58 -3.35 -1.57
C LEU A 288 -23.47 -4.04 -0.20
N LEU A 289 -24.57 -4.14 0.53
CA LEU A 289 -24.61 -4.78 1.85
C LEU A 289 -24.53 -6.32 1.81
N ARG A 290 -24.56 -6.92 0.62
CA ARG A 290 -24.40 -8.37 0.42
C ARG A 290 -22.97 -8.77 0.05
N ASP A 291 -22.07 -7.81 -0.02
CA ASP A 291 -20.67 -8.08 -0.37
C ASP A 291 -20.05 -9.03 0.67
N PRO A 292 -19.56 -10.21 0.26
CA PRO A 292 -18.94 -11.18 1.19
C PRO A 292 -17.74 -10.62 1.96
N ALA A 293 -17.06 -9.61 1.42
CA ALA A 293 -15.95 -8.96 2.09
C ALA A 293 -16.37 -8.31 3.43
N LEU A 294 -17.63 -7.91 3.57
CA LEU A 294 -18.17 -7.31 4.80
C LEU A 294 -18.23 -8.29 5.98
N ALA A 295 -18.13 -9.59 5.76
CA ALA A 295 -18.27 -10.61 6.82
C ALA A 295 -17.27 -10.46 8.00
N GLY A 296 -16.13 -9.79 7.76
CA GLY A 296 -15.13 -9.50 8.79
C GLY A 296 -15.30 -8.17 9.50
N VAL A 297 -16.21 -7.31 9.03
CA VAL A 297 -16.43 -5.97 9.60
C VAL A 297 -17.33 -6.08 10.83
N PRO A 298 -16.97 -5.44 11.95
CA PRO A 298 -17.82 -5.48 13.15
C PRO A 298 -19.23 -4.91 12.89
N ALA A 299 -20.26 -5.57 13.39
CA ALA A 299 -21.66 -5.15 13.20
C ALA A 299 -21.90 -3.69 13.59
N ARG A 300 -21.28 -3.22 14.70
CA ARG A 300 -21.36 -1.80 15.11
C ARG A 300 -20.88 -0.81 14.05
N VAL A 301 -19.88 -1.21 13.24
CA VAL A 301 -19.33 -0.37 12.15
C VAL A 301 -20.33 -0.36 10.99
N LEU A 302 -20.83 -1.53 10.59
CA LEU A 302 -21.83 -1.65 9.52
C LEU A 302 -23.11 -0.88 9.86
N ASP A 303 -23.61 -1.01 11.10
CA ASP A 303 -24.90 -0.46 11.48
C ASP A 303 -24.87 1.05 11.77
N ARG A 304 -23.73 1.60 12.20
CA ARG A 304 -23.64 2.99 12.67
C ARG A 304 -22.77 3.89 11.83
N GLU A 305 -21.73 3.34 11.19
CA GLU A 305 -20.74 4.12 10.49
C GLU A 305 -20.84 3.94 8.96
N TRP A 306 -21.32 2.76 8.51
CA TRP A 306 -21.38 2.37 7.11
C TRP A 306 -22.81 2.21 6.57
N ASP A 307 -23.80 2.88 7.16
CA ASP A 307 -25.14 2.96 6.54
C ASP A 307 -25.10 3.81 5.25
N PRO A 308 -25.34 3.21 4.08
CA PRO A 308 -25.24 3.94 2.81
C PRO A 308 -26.19 5.13 2.72
N LYS A 309 -27.39 5.03 3.31
CA LYS A 309 -28.40 6.10 3.28
C LYS A 309 -27.97 7.28 4.14
N ASP A 310 -27.39 7.01 5.30
CA ASP A 310 -26.90 8.04 6.20
C ASP A 310 -25.65 8.73 5.60
N ILE A 311 -24.72 7.96 4.99
CA ILE A 311 -23.56 8.50 4.30
C ILE A 311 -24.00 9.45 3.17
N MET A 312 -24.87 8.99 2.29
CA MET A 312 -25.38 9.81 1.17
C MET A 312 -26.10 11.06 1.66
N SER A 313 -26.93 10.93 2.71
CA SER A 313 -27.67 12.06 3.30
C SER A 313 -26.73 13.12 3.87
N ARG A 314 -25.74 12.71 4.68
CA ARG A 314 -24.75 13.63 5.28
C ARG A 314 -23.88 14.31 4.23
N ALA A 315 -23.55 13.61 3.15
CA ALA A 315 -22.75 14.14 2.06
C ALA A 315 -23.56 14.97 1.06
N GLY A 316 -24.88 14.96 1.14
CA GLY A 316 -25.77 15.58 0.14
C GLY A 316 -25.72 14.85 -1.22
N TRP A 317 -25.33 13.57 -1.22
CA TRP A 317 -25.23 12.77 -2.44
C TRP A 317 -26.57 12.16 -2.83
N THR A 318 -26.82 12.13 -4.12
CA THR A 318 -28.04 11.61 -4.73
C THR A 318 -27.69 10.42 -5.65
N PRO A 319 -28.69 9.66 -6.12
CA PRO A 319 -28.44 8.64 -7.16
C PRO A 319 -27.75 9.20 -8.41
N ASP A 320 -27.99 10.47 -8.75
CA ASP A 320 -27.31 11.16 -9.86
C ASP A 320 -25.82 11.34 -9.56
N THR A 321 -25.48 11.71 -8.32
CA THR A 321 -24.09 11.79 -7.88
C THR A 321 -23.39 10.43 -8.03
N MET A 322 -24.06 9.34 -7.65
CA MET A 322 -23.51 7.99 -7.81
C MET A 322 -23.31 7.61 -9.27
N ARG A 323 -24.21 8.02 -10.16
CA ARG A 323 -24.02 7.82 -11.61
C ARG A 323 -22.79 8.55 -12.15
N ASP A 324 -22.59 9.82 -11.72
CA ASP A 324 -21.41 10.59 -12.09
C ASP A 324 -20.13 9.92 -11.60
N PHE A 325 -20.09 9.42 -10.33
CA PHE A 325 -18.95 8.71 -9.77
C PHE A 325 -18.67 7.38 -10.51
N LYS A 326 -19.71 6.63 -10.87
CA LYS A 326 -19.55 5.43 -11.71
C LYS A 326 -18.98 5.75 -13.09
N ALA A 327 -19.35 6.90 -13.67
CA ALA A 327 -18.82 7.35 -14.96
C ALA A 327 -17.33 7.81 -14.84
N ALA A 328 -16.93 8.33 -13.69
CA ALA A 328 -15.56 8.74 -13.41
C ALA A 328 -14.59 7.54 -13.28
N LEU A 329 -15.01 6.46 -12.65
CA LEU A 329 -14.13 5.32 -12.30
C LEU A 329 -13.33 4.76 -13.50
N PRO A 330 -13.90 4.52 -14.68
CA PRO A 330 -13.11 4.06 -15.83
C PRO A 330 -12.08 5.09 -16.32
N VAL A 331 -12.32 6.40 -16.09
CA VAL A 331 -11.35 7.46 -16.45
C VAL A 331 -10.19 7.44 -15.48
N LEU A 332 -10.46 7.35 -14.17
CA LEU A 332 -9.46 7.18 -13.12
C LEU A 332 -8.56 5.97 -13.40
N GLN A 333 -9.16 4.82 -13.71
CA GLN A 333 -8.43 3.60 -14.04
C GLN A 333 -7.50 3.77 -15.26
N ARG A 334 -8.03 4.37 -16.36
CA ARG A 334 -7.22 4.63 -17.56
C ARG A 334 -6.10 5.63 -17.30
N PHE A 335 -6.34 6.65 -16.47
CA PHE A 335 -5.33 7.61 -16.06
C PHE A 335 -4.18 6.92 -15.31
N VAL A 336 -4.49 6.07 -14.32
CA VAL A 336 -3.50 5.28 -13.57
C VAL A 336 -2.65 4.42 -14.51
N ALA A 337 -3.31 3.68 -15.42
CA ALA A 337 -2.60 2.85 -16.41
C ALA A 337 -1.77 3.70 -17.38
N GLY A 338 -2.28 4.85 -17.82
CA GLY A 338 -1.58 5.83 -18.65
C GLY A 338 -0.31 6.35 -17.98
N TYR A 339 -0.42 6.71 -16.70
CA TYR A 339 0.70 7.20 -15.90
C TYR A 339 1.84 6.17 -15.81
N VAL A 340 1.50 4.90 -15.55
CA VAL A 340 2.49 3.81 -15.53
C VAL A 340 3.12 3.60 -16.91
N ARG A 341 2.33 3.60 -18.00
CA ARG A 341 2.88 3.49 -19.38
C ARG A 341 3.84 4.62 -19.73
N MET A 342 3.64 5.81 -19.18
CA MET A 342 4.56 6.95 -19.33
C MET A 342 5.82 6.84 -18.44
N GLY A 343 5.97 5.76 -17.66
CA GLY A 343 7.08 5.55 -16.72
C GLY A 343 6.88 6.24 -15.37
N GLY A 344 5.64 6.63 -15.03
CA GLY A 344 5.26 7.05 -13.69
C GLY A 344 5.14 5.86 -12.74
N ARG A 345 5.22 6.11 -11.44
CA ARG A 345 5.10 5.07 -10.40
C ARG A 345 3.75 5.14 -9.70
N VAL A 346 3.14 3.97 -9.53
CA VAL A 346 1.89 3.77 -8.79
C VAL A 346 2.13 2.75 -7.68
N VAL A 347 1.59 3.02 -6.51
CA VAL A 347 1.66 2.14 -5.34
C VAL A 347 0.24 1.88 -4.86
N ALA A 348 -0.02 0.64 -4.45
CA ALA A 348 -1.33 0.25 -3.96
C ALA A 348 -1.59 0.79 -2.55
N GLY A 349 -2.76 1.37 -2.36
CA GLY A 349 -3.30 1.84 -1.10
C GLY A 349 -4.81 1.89 -1.18
N THR A 350 -5.52 1.81 -0.05
CA THR A 350 -6.97 1.61 -0.06
C THR A 350 -7.76 2.71 0.63
N ASP A 351 -7.18 3.42 1.58
CA ASP A 351 -7.86 4.33 2.52
C ASP A 351 -8.78 3.60 3.52
N THR A 352 -8.46 2.31 3.77
CA THR A 352 -9.22 1.54 4.77
C THR A 352 -9.01 2.07 6.20
N PRO A 353 -10.03 2.08 7.07
CA PRO A 353 -11.38 1.57 6.93
C PRO A 353 -12.42 2.66 6.62
N GLN A 354 -12.24 3.43 5.56
CA GLN A 354 -13.31 4.30 5.08
C GLN A 354 -14.55 3.47 4.71
N GLN A 355 -15.70 4.12 4.57
CA GLN A 355 -16.99 3.44 4.38
C GLN A 355 -16.93 2.48 3.18
N PHE A 356 -17.21 1.20 3.45
CA PHE A 356 -17.17 0.10 2.48
C PHE A 356 -15.78 -0.22 1.89
N VAL A 357 -14.72 0.36 2.44
CA VAL A 357 -13.32 -0.01 2.14
C VAL A 357 -12.84 -0.98 3.21
N VAL A 358 -13.03 -2.27 2.95
CA VAL A 358 -12.80 -3.34 3.94
C VAL A 358 -11.31 -3.62 4.11
N PRO A 359 -10.78 -3.59 5.36
CA PRO A 359 -9.37 -3.84 5.62
C PRO A 359 -8.85 -5.13 4.98
N GLY A 360 -7.81 -4.99 4.17
CA GLY A 360 -7.16 -6.07 3.44
C GLY A 360 -7.93 -6.55 2.22
N ALA A 361 -9.23 -6.79 2.30
CA ALA A 361 -10.03 -7.21 1.15
C ALA A 361 -10.02 -6.16 0.03
N SER A 362 -10.12 -4.89 0.39
CA SER A 362 -10.08 -3.79 -0.59
C SER A 362 -8.73 -3.63 -1.27
N LEU A 363 -7.62 -4.11 -0.70
CA LEU A 363 -6.34 -4.11 -1.41
C LEU A 363 -6.35 -5.08 -2.59
N HIS A 364 -6.95 -6.26 -2.45
CA HIS A 364 -7.13 -7.17 -3.59
C HIS A 364 -8.04 -6.55 -4.67
N ARG A 365 -9.07 -5.80 -4.25
CA ARG A 365 -9.92 -5.06 -5.18
C ARG A 365 -9.17 -3.95 -5.89
N GLU A 366 -8.32 -3.21 -5.19
CA GLU A 366 -7.44 -2.19 -5.79
C GLU A 366 -6.58 -2.76 -6.91
N LEU A 367 -5.95 -3.94 -6.69
CA LEU A 367 -5.15 -4.63 -7.71
C LEU A 367 -5.99 -5.06 -8.92
N GLN A 368 -7.22 -5.55 -8.68
CA GLN A 368 -8.15 -5.88 -9.78
C GLN A 368 -8.54 -4.65 -10.59
N LEU A 369 -8.78 -3.51 -9.92
CA LEU A 369 -9.10 -2.25 -10.59
C LEU A 369 -7.92 -1.71 -11.42
N TYR A 370 -6.69 -1.92 -10.97
CA TYR A 370 -5.49 -1.61 -11.77
C TYR A 370 -5.45 -2.44 -13.06
N VAL A 371 -5.68 -3.75 -12.94
CA VAL A 371 -5.69 -4.65 -14.11
C VAL A 371 -6.85 -4.32 -15.05
N ALA A 372 -8.04 -4.05 -14.52
CA ALA A 372 -9.20 -3.60 -15.32
C ALA A 372 -8.91 -2.27 -16.05
N GLY A 373 -8.07 -1.40 -15.49
CA GLY A 373 -7.60 -0.15 -16.11
C GLY A 373 -6.52 -0.34 -17.18
N GLY A 374 -5.93 -1.53 -17.28
CA GLY A 374 -4.93 -1.87 -18.30
C GLY A 374 -3.50 -2.07 -17.79
N LEU A 375 -3.28 -2.21 -16.47
CA LEU A 375 -2.01 -2.70 -15.95
C LEU A 375 -1.93 -4.23 -16.13
N THR A 376 -0.71 -4.75 -16.26
CA THR A 376 -0.49 -6.19 -16.16
C THR A 376 -0.64 -6.65 -14.69
N ALA A 377 -1.01 -7.91 -14.46
CA ALA A 377 -1.07 -8.47 -13.12
C ALA A 377 0.28 -8.38 -12.38
N ALA A 378 1.40 -8.57 -13.10
CA ALA A 378 2.74 -8.38 -12.55
C ALA A 378 2.99 -6.94 -12.07
N ALA A 379 2.56 -5.93 -12.83
CA ALA A 379 2.68 -4.53 -12.44
C ALA A 379 1.80 -4.20 -11.23
N ALA A 380 0.58 -4.75 -11.17
CA ALA A 380 -0.31 -4.58 -10.02
C ALA A 380 0.29 -5.20 -8.74
N ILE A 381 0.85 -6.41 -8.82
CA ILE A 381 1.53 -7.05 -7.68
C ILE A 381 2.75 -6.22 -7.26
N LYS A 382 3.55 -5.75 -8.21
CA LYS A 382 4.71 -4.89 -7.95
C LYS A 382 4.31 -3.61 -7.20
N ALA A 383 3.17 -2.99 -7.57
CA ALA A 383 2.64 -1.80 -6.90
C ALA A 383 2.26 -2.04 -5.42
N ALA A 384 1.89 -3.27 -5.05
CA ALA A 384 1.57 -3.66 -3.68
C ALA A 384 2.74 -4.34 -2.94
N THR A 385 3.93 -4.41 -3.54
CA THR A 385 5.09 -5.10 -2.97
C THR A 385 6.37 -4.27 -3.14
N ALA A 386 7.14 -4.48 -4.20
CA ALA A 386 8.44 -3.83 -4.39
C ALA A 386 8.35 -2.30 -4.49
N ASP A 387 7.42 -1.76 -5.30
CA ASP A 387 7.28 -0.31 -5.47
C ASP A 387 6.74 0.36 -4.18
N ALA A 388 5.88 -0.35 -3.42
CA ALA A 388 5.41 0.12 -2.13
C ALA A 388 6.54 0.13 -1.10
N ALA A 389 7.34 -0.94 -1.02
CA ALA A 389 8.49 -0.99 -0.12
C ALA A 389 9.51 0.13 -0.42
N ASP A 390 9.72 0.44 -1.71
CA ASP A 390 10.59 1.55 -2.14
C ASP A 390 10.04 2.91 -1.71
N LEU A 391 8.74 3.18 -1.94
CA LEU A 391 8.08 4.41 -1.48
C LEU A 391 8.21 4.60 0.03
N LEU A 392 8.10 3.50 0.79
CA LEU A 392 8.15 3.52 2.24
C LEU A 392 9.59 3.52 2.80
N GLY A 393 10.62 3.41 1.95
CA GLY A 393 12.02 3.37 2.36
C GLY A 393 12.43 2.09 3.12
N ILE A 394 11.75 0.98 2.87
CA ILE A 394 11.97 -0.31 3.54
C ILE A 394 12.31 -1.45 2.55
N SER A 395 12.70 -1.12 1.33
CA SER A 395 13.00 -2.09 0.27
C SER A 395 14.16 -3.03 0.61
N ASP A 396 15.08 -2.63 1.50
CA ASP A 396 16.14 -3.51 2.00
C ASP A 396 15.62 -4.62 2.91
N HIS A 397 14.43 -4.46 3.47
CA HIS A 397 13.84 -5.39 4.43
C HIS A 397 12.76 -6.28 3.82
N VAL A 398 11.87 -5.72 3.02
CA VAL A 398 10.67 -6.40 2.48
C VAL A 398 10.38 -5.99 1.03
N GLY A 399 9.24 -6.42 0.49
CA GLY A 399 8.74 -6.05 -0.83
C GLY A 399 9.21 -6.96 -1.97
N THR A 400 10.30 -7.70 -1.78
CA THR A 400 10.74 -8.75 -2.71
C THR A 400 11.14 -10.03 -1.96
N ILE A 401 11.04 -11.17 -2.65
CA ILE A 401 11.50 -12.46 -2.10
C ILE A 401 12.97 -12.65 -2.51
N ASP A 402 13.88 -12.26 -1.63
CA ASP A 402 15.33 -12.41 -1.78
C ASP A 402 15.96 -12.91 -0.48
N ALA A 403 17.05 -13.68 -0.58
CA ALA A 403 17.79 -14.14 0.59
C ALA A 403 18.28 -12.95 1.43
N GLY A 404 18.17 -13.07 2.74
CA GLY A 404 18.53 -12.04 3.73
C GLY A 404 17.39 -11.09 4.11
N LYS A 405 16.35 -10.94 3.28
CA LYS A 405 15.17 -10.14 3.61
C LYS A 405 14.30 -10.81 4.66
N GLU A 406 13.46 -10.04 5.29
CA GLU A 406 12.49 -10.55 6.26
C GLU A 406 11.47 -11.45 5.56
N ALA A 407 11.08 -12.52 6.24
CA ALA A 407 10.13 -13.47 5.71
C ALA A 407 8.69 -12.99 5.94
N ASP A 408 8.31 -11.92 5.24
CA ASP A 408 6.95 -11.44 5.08
C ASP A 408 6.43 -11.98 3.75
N LEU A 409 5.59 -13.03 3.80
CA LEU A 409 5.25 -13.84 2.63
C LEU A 409 3.78 -14.24 2.64
N VAL A 410 3.19 -14.39 1.44
CA VAL A 410 1.82 -14.89 1.26
C VAL A 410 1.85 -16.07 0.30
N LEU A 411 1.32 -17.21 0.75
CA LEU A 411 1.11 -18.40 -0.06
C LEU A 411 -0.33 -18.40 -0.60
N LEU A 412 -0.46 -18.34 -1.91
CA LEU A 412 -1.72 -18.29 -2.64
C LEU A 412 -2.06 -19.66 -3.25
N GLU A 413 -3.34 -20.03 -3.28
CA GLU A 413 -3.83 -21.29 -3.86
C GLU A 413 -3.79 -21.31 -5.40
N ALA A 414 -3.48 -20.19 -6.06
CA ALA A 414 -3.43 -20.08 -7.52
C ALA A 414 -2.39 -19.05 -7.98
N ASP A 415 -2.16 -18.98 -9.31
CA ASP A 415 -1.20 -18.05 -9.92
C ASP A 415 -1.81 -16.65 -10.12
N PRO A 416 -1.38 -15.62 -9.36
CA PRO A 416 -1.90 -14.26 -9.49
C PRO A 416 -1.44 -13.54 -10.76
N ILE A 417 -0.43 -14.07 -11.48
CA ILE A 417 -0.02 -13.53 -12.78
C ILE A 417 -1.01 -13.94 -13.86
N ALA A 418 -1.59 -15.15 -13.77
CA ALA A 418 -2.61 -15.62 -14.69
C ALA A 418 -3.98 -14.97 -14.40
N ASP A 419 -4.32 -14.79 -13.13
CA ASP A 419 -5.55 -14.16 -12.66
C ASP A 419 -5.30 -13.37 -11.40
N ILE A 420 -5.35 -12.04 -11.48
CA ILE A 420 -5.08 -11.14 -10.35
C ILE A 420 -6.04 -11.38 -9.17
N SER A 421 -7.23 -11.91 -9.40
CA SER A 421 -8.19 -12.25 -8.34
C SER A 421 -7.66 -13.34 -7.40
N ALA A 422 -6.67 -14.14 -7.86
CA ALA A 422 -6.02 -15.16 -7.06
C ALA A 422 -5.23 -14.59 -5.87
N THR A 423 -4.90 -13.30 -5.85
CA THR A 423 -4.28 -12.65 -4.69
C THR A 423 -5.13 -12.79 -3.43
N SER A 424 -6.46 -12.91 -3.56
CA SER A 424 -7.39 -13.11 -2.43
C SER A 424 -7.52 -14.58 -1.98
N ARG A 425 -6.98 -15.54 -2.76
CA ARG A 425 -7.04 -16.98 -2.44
C ARG A 425 -5.88 -17.39 -1.54
N ILE A 426 -5.89 -16.86 -0.33
CA ILE A 426 -4.79 -17.02 0.63
C ILE A 426 -4.90 -18.35 1.35
N ARG A 427 -3.82 -19.14 1.33
CA ARG A 427 -3.65 -20.36 2.11
C ARG A 427 -2.87 -20.07 3.40
N LEU A 428 -1.82 -19.24 3.33
CA LEU A 428 -0.92 -18.98 4.44
C LEU A 428 -0.37 -17.56 4.39
N VAL A 429 -0.27 -16.90 5.53
CA VAL A 429 0.46 -15.63 5.69
C VAL A 429 1.57 -15.82 6.70
N ILE A 430 2.78 -15.42 6.31
CA ILE A 430 3.97 -15.42 7.16
C ILE A 430 4.37 -13.97 7.40
N ARG A 431 4.53 -13.59 8.67
CA ARG A 431 4.97 -12.26 9.10
C ARG A 431 6.19 -12.40 10.00
N GLY A 432 7.34 -11.81 9.59
CA GLY A 432 8.59 -11.92 10.32
C GLY A 432 9.02 -13.37 10.54
N GLY A 433 8.75 -14.27 9.58
CA GLY A 433 9.09 -15.69 9.64
C GLY A 433 8.13 -16.56 10.47
N SER A 434 7.13 -15.97 11.11
CA SER A 434 6.10 -16.68 11.88
C SER A 434 4.79 -16.79 11.08
N ILE A 435 4.09 -17.93 11.22
CA ILE A 435 2.76 -18.09 10.59
C ILE A 435 1.78 -17.19 11.35
N ALA A 436 1.28 -16.17 10.65
CA ALA A 436 0.30 -15.21 11.17
C ALA A 436 -1.14 -15.59 10.84
N TYR A 437 -1.35 -16.31 9.73
CA TYR A 437 -2.65 -16.85 9.33
C TYR A 437 -2.45 -18.12 8.51
N GLU A 438 -3.29 -19.12 8.74
CA GLU A 438 -3.39 -20.38 7.96
C GLU A 438 -4.87 -20.73 7.81
N ARG A 439 -5.29 -21.06 6.56
CA ARG A 439 -6.65 -21.49 6.23
C ARG A 439 -6.80 -22.99 6.40
#